data_b3c61ff72205f78fa595875522026c2c
#
_entry.id   b3c61ff72205f78fa595875522026c2c
#
_cell.length_a   1.000
_cell.length_b   1.000
_cell.length_c   1.000
_cell.angle_alpha   90.00
_cell.angle_beta   90.00
_cell.angle_gamma   90.00
#
_symmetry.space_group_name_H-M   'P 1'
#
loop_
_entity.id
_entity.type
_entity.pdbx_description
1 polymer ?
#
loop_
_entity_poly.entity_id
_entity_poly.type
_entity_poly.pdbx_seq_one_letter_code
_entity_poly.pdbx_strand_id
1 'polypeptide(L)'
;GEALKEYGEDTQEGGQGSTSDTNASLFQMTVYDPSYKTPDWMKESVVYQIFPDRFFNGNKKNDDSKTTARGTEPIEHQEWGELPDNPRLAETEGYSGDEIWSNDFFGGDIAGVQKKLDYIQSLGVNTLYLNPIAYASSNHKYDAADFKAIDPMFGTPEEFKNFTKELKKRKMHLILDGVFNHVGDDSIYFDRYGKYETVGAYEYWSSIYNLMNDNSDLTKEDAIEQTKEKLLAEGQKFSTYGFHNWFNIENEIVNGVYKYQAWWGFDSLPEIKSVPGEAVDYDSELNNKDFADYIMYDKNSVAKSWLDSGASGWRLDVANEVDTEFWREFRKELKTNEKEEPLILGEIWDDASEYFLGDLYDSVMNYRFRGAMIDYLKNGNAKGAEDQLNAVFEDYPQ
;
A
#
# COMPACT_ATOMS: atom_id res chain seq x y z
N GLY A 1 -13.08 58.48 -10.67
CA GLY A 1 -13.55 57.22 -10.07
C GLY A 1 -12.32 56.39 -9.77
N GLU A 2 -12.15 55.98 -8.56
CA GLU A 2 -11.14 54.96 -8.18
C GLU A 2 -11.52 53.67 -8.91
N ALA A 3 -10.56 53.06 -9.60
CA ALA A 3 -10.74 51.75 -10.18
C ALA A 3 -11.01 50.76 -9.09
N LEU A 4 -12.03 49.90 -9.23
CA LEU A 4 -12.27 48.77 -8.34
C LEU A 4 -11.06 47.84 -8.46
N LYS A 5 -10.47 47.51 -7.31
CA LYS A 5 -9.44 46.51 -7.21
C LYS A 5 -10.06 45.20 -6.70
N GLU A 6 -9.60 44.10 -7.27
CA GLU A 6 -9.91 42.78 -6.76
C GLU A 6 -8.90 42.42 -5.67
N TYR A 7 -9.35 41.84 -4.58
CA TYR A 7 -8.51 41.25 -3.56
C TYR A 7 -8.60 39.75 -3.67
N GLY A 8 -7.50 39.09 -3.75
CA GLY A 8 -7.40 37.65 -3.84
C GLY A 8 -6.12 37.14 -3.24
N GLU A 9 -5.89 35.86 -3.37
CA GLU A 9 -4.67 35.18 -2.97
C GLU A 9 -3.47 35.75 -3.72
N ASP A 10 -2.33 35.95 -3.09
CA ASP A 10 -1.13 36.47 -3.73
C ASP A 10 -0.23 35.35 -4.29
N THR A 11 -0.35 34.16 -3.75
CA THR A 11 0.35 32.95 -4.18
C THR A 11 -0.59 31.75 -4.05
N GLN A 12 -0.29 30.65 -4.71
CA GLN A 12 -1.01 29.37 -4.52
C GLN A 12 -0.59 28.64 -3.22
N GLU A 13 0.09 29.33 -2.31
CA GLU A 13 0.70 28.74 -1.11
C GLU A 13 -0.01 29.18 0.19
N GLY A 14 -1.19 29.79 0.08
CA GLY A 14 -1.96 30.29 1.22
C GLY A 14 -1.34 31.50 1.91
N GLY A 15 -2.06 32.09 2.86
CA GLY A 15 -1.58 33.19 3.68
C GLY A 15 -2.26 34.52 3.36
N GLN A 16 -1.47 35.62 3.31
CA GLN A 16 -2.01 36.96 3.09
C GLN A 16 -2.23 37.24 1.62
N GLY A 17 -3.45 37.60 1.25
CA GLY A 17 -3.77 37.96 -0.12
C GLY A 17 -3.24 39.34 -0.54
N SER A 18 -3.34 39.62 -1.83
CA SER A 18 -2.96 40.87 -2.46
C SER A 18 -4.08 41.50 -3.26
N THR A 19 -3.91 42.80 -3.61
CA THR A 19 -4.84 43.50 -4.48
C THR A 19 -4.35 43.54 -5.92
N SER A 20 -5.21 43.21 -6.87
CA SER A 20 -4.95 43.28 -8.31
C SER A 20 -5.96 44.21 -8.99
N ASP A 21 -5.53 44.82 -10.07
CA ASP A 21 -6.43 45.62 -10.93
C ASP A 21 -7.33 44.74 -11.83
N THR A 22 -6.91 43.51 -12.06
CA THR A 22 -7.65 42.51 -12.85
C THR A 22 -7.22 41.08 -12.48
N ASN A 23 -8.15 40.13 -12.46
CA ASN A 23 -7.87 38.69 -12.31
C ASN A 23 -7.07 38.35 -11.05
N ALA A 24 -7.54 38.77 -9.88
CA ALA A 24 -6.97 38.29 -8.63
C ALA A 24 -7.10 36.75 -8.52
N SER A 25 -6.09 36.08 -7.99
CA SER A 25 -6.18 34.65 -7.67
C SER A 25 -7.31 34.39 -6.69
N LEU A 26 -8.00 33.26 -6.85
CA LEU A 26 -9.12 32.92 -5.97
C LEU A 26 -8.61 32.24 -4.70
N PHE A 27 -9.23 32.57 -3.56
CA PHE A 27 -9.03 31.79 -2.34
C PHE A 27 -9.66 30.40 -2.49
N GLN A 28 -8.96 29.37 -2.05
CA GLN A 28 -9.53 28.03 -1.92
C GLN A 28 -10.50 27.98 -0.74
N MET A 29 -11.61 27.29 -0.90
CA MET A 29 -12.55 26.98 0.17
C MET A 29 -12.90 25.50 0.12
N THR A 30 -12.45 24.74 1.10
CA THR A 30 -12.77 23.32 1.22
C THR A 30 -14.12 23.17 1.96
N VAL A 31 -15.10 22.57 1.30
CA VAL A 31 -16.41 22.26 1.88
C VAL A 31 -16.46 20.75 2.14
N TYR A 32 -16.56 20.37 3.41
CA TYR A 32 -16.55 18.98 3.85
C TYR A 32 -17.77 18.63 4.68
N ASP A 33 -18.06 17.33 4.81
CA ASP A 33 -19.14 16.81 5.65
C ASP A 33 -18.88 17.19 7.12
N PRO A 34 -19.83 17.85 7.81
CA PRO A 34 -19.66 18.24 9.21
C PRO A 34 -19.56 17.06 10.18
N SER A 35 -19.90 15.85 9.76
CA SER A 35 -19.67 14.62 10.53
C SER A 35 -18.24 14.07 10.38
N TYR A 36 -17.42 14.64 9.51
CA TYR A 36 -16.02 14.25 9.34
C TYR A 36 -15.28 14.32 10.67
N LYS A 37 -14.64 13.22 11.01
CA LYS A 37 -13.91 13.10 12.27
C LYS A 37 -12.70 12.19 12.12
N THR A 38 -11.52 12.73 12.43
CA THR A 38 -10.34 11.91 12.68
C THR A 38 -10.49 11.22 14.04
N PRO A 39 -10.13 9.92 14.17
CA PRO A 39 -10.17 9.23 15.46
C PRO A 39 -9.41 9.99 16.56
N ASP A 40 -10.04 10.16 17.74
CA ASP A 40 -9.49 11.01 18.81
C ASP A 40 -8.11 10.51 19.27
N TRP A 41 -7.89 9.21 19.29
CA TRP A 41 -6.58 8.64 19.63
C TRP A 41 -5.47 9.07 18.67
N MET A 42 -5.79 9.28 17.36
CA MET A 42 -4.80 9.71 16.37
C MET A 42 -4.39 11.17 16.54
N LYS A 43 -5.31 12.03 16.97
CA LYS A 43 -5.04 13.46 17.19
C LYS A 43 -3.95 13.71 18.24
N GLU A 44 -3.83 12.79 19.21
CA GLU A 44 -2.83 12.86 20.29
C GLU A 44 -1.68 11.89 20.07
N SER A 45 -1.54 11.34 18.86
CA SER A 45 -0.52 10.33 18.56
C SER A 45 0.83 10.94 18.21
N VAL A 46 1.86 10.33 18.78
CA VAL A 46 3.24 10.40 18.30
C VAL A 46 3.52 9.08 17.58
N VAL A 47 3.58 9.13 16.25
CA VAL A 47 3.73 7.94 15.40
C VAL A 47 5.19 7.66 15.11
N TYR A 48 5.61 6.41 15.29
CA TYR A 48 6.94 5.93 14.91
C TYR A 48 6.81 4.89 13.80
N GLN A 49 7.33 5.21 12.62
CA GLN A 49 7.36 4.30 11.49
C GLN A 49 8.51 3.31 11.62
N ILE A 50 8.24 2.05 11.38
CA ILE A 50 9.23 0.96 11.42
C ILE A 50 9.21 0.20 10.09
N PHE A 51 10.37 0.07 9.49
CA PHE A 51 10.65 -0.93 8.45
C PHE A 51 11.10 -2.21 9.19
N PRO A 52 10.25 -3.26 9.31
CA PRO A 52 10.51 -4.35 10.26
C PRO A 52 11.84 -5.06 10.01
N ASP A 53 12.13 -5.45 8.78
CA ASP A 53 13.38 -6.13 8.43
C ASP A 53 14.64 -5.37 8.88
N ARG A 54 14.59 -4.04 8.83
CA ARG A 54 15.73 -3.15 9.14
C ARG A 54 15.78 -2.70 10.61
N PHE A 55 14.85 -3.15 11.47
CA PHE A 55 14.72 -2.58 12.81
C PHE A 55 15.50 -3.36 13.88
N PHE A 56 15.11 -4.57 14.19
CA PHE A 56 15.77 -5.40 15.17
C PHE A 56 15.38 -6.87 15.03
N ASN A 57 16.37 -7.76 14.90
CA ASN A 57 16.16 -9.20 14.87
C ASN A 57 15.89 -9.72 16.29
N GLY A 58 14.65 -10.09 16.56
CA GLY A 58 14.20 -10.60 17.86
C GLY A 58 14.20 -12.11 17.92
N ASN A 59 14.13 -12.82 16.80
CA ASN A 59 14.03 -14.26 16.72
C ASN A 59 14.81 -14.82 15.51
N LYS A 60 16.09 -15.06 15.71
CA LYS A 60 16.97 -15.61 14.64
C LYS A 60 16.51 -16.94 14.02
N LYS A 61 15.49 -17.60 14.58
CA LYS A 61 15.00 -18.88 14.04
C LYS A 61 14.11 -18.70 12.82
N ASN A 62 13.57 -17.51 12.61
CA ASN A 62 12.72 -17.21 11.46
C ASN A 62 13.51 -16.62 10.27
N ASP A 63 14.80 -16.32 10.44
CA ASP A 63 15.62 -15.74 9.37
C ASP A 63 15.63 -16.63 8.10
N ASP A 64 15.69 -17.95 8.27
CA ASP A 64 15.70 -18.95 7.20
C ASP A 64 14.31 -19.53 6.86
N SER A 65 13.23 -18.87 7.25
CA SER A 65 11.86 -19.39 7.02
C SER A 65 11.41 -19.34 5.56
N LYS A 66 12.14 -18.60 4.72
CA LYS A 66 12.04 -18.63 3.26
C LYS A 66 13.41 -18.95 2.66
N THR A 67 13.43 -19.63 1.52
CA THR A 67 14.65 -20.03 0.83
C THR A 67 14.92 -19.24 -0.45
N THR A 68 13.91 -18.56 -0.95
CA THR A 68 13.99 -17.72 -2.15
C THR A 68 13.24 -16.42 -1.93
N ALA A 69 13.68 -15.38 -2.59
CA ALA A 69 12.97 -14.13 -2.79
C ALA A 69 12.00 -14.27 -3.99
N ARG A 70 11.95 -13.32 -4.92
CA ARG A 70 11.06 -13.35 -6.09
C ARG A 70 11.40 -14.55 -7.00
N GLY A 71 10.41 -15.35 -7.34
CA GLY A 71 10.60 -16.52 -8.20
C GLY A 71 11.62 -17.51 -7.62
N THR A 72 12.83 -17.54 -8.18
CA THR A 72 13.96 -18.37 -7.74
C THR A 72 15.17 -17.56 -7.28
N GLU A 73 15.02 -16.24 -7.13
CA GLU A 73 16.10 -15.37 -6.68
C GLU A 73 16.59 -15.77 -5.27
N PRO A 74 17.90 -15.73 -5.00
CA PRO A 74 18.43 -16.07 -3.69
C PRO A 74 18.05 -15.02 -2.63
N ILE A 75 18.00 -15.46 -1.38
CA ILE A 75 17.95 -14.57 -0.23
C ILE A 75 19.39 -14.31 0.22
N GLU A 76 19.70 -13.03 0.46
CA GLU A 76 20.96 -12.60 1.04
C GLU A 76 20.72 -12.17 2.49
N HIS A 77 21.52 -12.72 3.41
CA HIS A 77 21.47 -12.34 4.82
C HIS A 77 22.54 -11.29 5.11
N GLN A 78 22.11 -10.21 5.79
CA GLN A 78 22.98 -9.12 6.20
C GLN A 78 23.07 -9.06 7.74
N GLU A 79 24.24 -8.73 8.25
CA GLU A 79 24.42 -8.52 9.69
C GLU A 79 24.06 -7.09 10.09
N TRP A 80 23.61 -6.91 11.31
CA TRP A 80 23.33 -5.59 11.85
C TRP A 80 24.59 -4.70 11.84
N GLY A 81 24.49 -3.54 11.23
CA GLY A 81 25.58 -2.59 11.08
C GLY A 81 26.29 -2.64 9.73
N GLU A 82 25.97 -3.59 8.89
CA GLU A 82 26.36 -3.57 7.48
C GLU A 82 25.50 -2.58 6.69
N LEU A 83 25.97 -2.22 5.50
CA LEU A 83 25.18 -1.39 4.59
C LEU A 83 24.21 -2.29 3.82
N PRO A 84 23.01 -1.77 3.47
CA PRO A 84 22.15 -2.43 2.51
C PRO A 84 22.87 -2.70 1.21
N ASP A 85 22.53 -3.80 0.54
CA ASP A 85 23.12 -4.12 -0.74
C ASP A 85 22.81 -3.07 -1.82
N ASN A 86 23.74 -2.90 -2.74
CA ASN A 86 23.53 -2.19 -3.99
C ASN A 86 23.96 -3.10 -5.13
N PRO A 87 23.02 -3.88 -5.71
CA PRO A 87 23.33 -4.94 -6.66
C PRO A 87 23.93 -4.46 -7.98
N ARG A 88 23.98 -3.15 -8.23
CA ARG A 88 24.68 -2.56 -9.40
C ARG A 88 26.16 -2.28 -9.17
N LEU A 89 26.61 -2.35 -7.93
CA LEU A 89 28.00 -2.14 -7.58
C LEU A 89 28.74 -3.49 -7.50
N ALA A 90 30.04 -3.46 -7.77
CA ALA A 90 30.82 -4.67 -7.88
C ALA A 90 31.11 -5.33 -6.51
N GLU A 91 31.31 -6.64 -6.49
CA GLU A 91 31.77 -7.39 -5.30
C GLU A 91 33.07 -6.82 -4.70
N THR A 92 33.94 -6.25 -5.53
CA THR A 92 35.19 -5.60 -5.09
C THR A 92 34.95 -4.35 -4.24
N GLU A 93 33.72 -3.80 -4.27
CA GLU A 93 33.29 -2.66 -3.48
C GLU A 93 32.48 -3.09 -2.24
N GLY A 94 32.27 -4.40 -2.04
CA GLY A 94 31.57 -4.99 -0.91
C GLY A 94 30.06 -5.17 -1.12
N TYR A 95 29.60 -5.22 -2.36
CA TYR A 95 28.20 -5.42 -2.74
C TYR A 95 28.03 -6.75 -3.51
N SER A 96 26.78 -7.20 -3.74
CA SER A 96 26.51 -8.46 -4.44
C SER A 96 26.92 -8.43 -5.91
N GLY A 97 26.63 -7.35 -6.60
CA GLY A 97 26.89 -7.22 -8.05
C GLY A 97 25.99 -8.11 -8.91
N ASP A 98 24.91 -8.65 -8.36
CA ASP A 98 24.03 -9.64 -8.99
C ASP A 98 22.84 -9.04 -9.75
N GLU A 99 22.68 -7.71 -9.69
CA GLU A 99 21.57 -6.95 -10.27
C GLU A 99 20.18 -7.28 -9.66
N ILE A 100 20.10 -8.03 -8.55
CA ILE A 100 18.86 -8.40 -7.87
C ILE A 100 18.58 -7.42 -6.74
N TRP A 101 17.42 -6.76 -6.79
CA TRP A 101 17.01 -5.77 -5.80
C TRP A 101 16.11 -6.38 -4.73
N SER A 102 16.24 -5.88 -3.49
CA SER A 102 15.32 -6.17 -2.39
C SER A 102 15.33 -7.62 -1.88
N ASN A 103 16.43 -8.34 -2.15
CA ASN A 103 16.68 -9.71 -1.68
C ASN A 103 17.65 -9.77 -0.48
N ASP A 104 18.14 -8.63 0.00
CA ASP A 104 19.01 -8.48 1.18
C ASP A 104 18.19 -8.30 2.46
N PHE A 105 18.32 -9.23 3.41
CA PHE A 105 17.53 -9.29 4.62
C PHE A 105 18.41 -9.14 5.87
N PHE A 106 18.00 -8.26 6.80
CA PHE A 106 18.66 -8.07 8.10
C PHE A 106 17.98 -8.87 9.22
N GLY A 107 16.88 -9.52 8.95
CA GLY A 107 16.19 -10.41 9.86
C GLY A 107 15.40 -9.69 10.96
N GLY A 108 15.15 -8.40 10.85
CA GLY A 108 14.24 -7.70 11.77
C GLY A 108 12.83 -8.26 11.70
N ASP A 109 12.12 -8.34 12.84
CA ASP A 109 10.87 -9.07 12.98
C ASP A 109 9.94 -8.47 14.05
N ILE A 110 8.72 -9.00 14.17
CA ILE A 110 7.73 -8.58 15.18
C ILE A 110 8.24 -8.81 16.61
N ALA A 111 8.97 -9.89 16.85
CA ALA A 111 9.56 -10.16 18.16
C ALA A 111 10.60 -9.09 18.52
N GLY A 112 11.35 -8.61 17.55
CA GLY A 112 12.29 -7.51 17.70
C GLY A 112 11.62 -6.20 18.02
N VAL A 113 10.56 -5.86 17.30
CA VAL A 113 9.74 -4.67 17.60
C VAL A 113 9.21 -4.75 19.03
N GLN A 114 8.64 -5.91 19.42
CA GLN A 114 8.11 -6.11 20.75
C GLN A 114 9.18 -5.95 21.86
N LYS A 115 10.39 -6.44 21.64
CA LYS A 115 11.52 -6.27 22.58
C LYS A 115 11.97 -4.81 22.76
N LYS A 116 11.66 -3.95 21.79
CA LYS A 116 12.06 -2.54 21.80
C LYS A 116 10.93 -1.57 22.24
N LEU A 117 9.77 -2.07 22.67
CA LEU A 117 8.64 -1.23 23.05
C LEU A 117 8.96 -0.26 24.20
N ASP A 118 9.79 -0.67 25.18
CA ASP A 118 10.18 0.22 26.28
C ASP A 118 11.02 1.41 25.76
N TYR A 119 11.94 1.12 24.85
CA TYR A 119 12.72 2.17 24.16
C TYR A 119 11.80 3.11 23.37
N ILE A 120 10.92 2.55 22.57
CA ILE A 120 9.98 3.33 21.73
C ILE A 120 9.11 4.24 22.61
N GLN A 121 8.54 3.71 23.70
CA GLN A 121 7.73 4.50 24.63
C GLN A 121 8.55 5.59 25.35
N SER A 122 9.84 5.35 25.60
CA SER A 122 10.72 6.34 26.22
C SER A 122 10.93 7.59 25.34
N LEU A 123 10.66 7.48 24.02
CA LEU A 123 10.66 8.59 23.08
C LEU A 123 9.33 9.38 23.07
N GLY A 124 8.37 9.01 23.89
CA GLY A 124 7.02 9.59 23.87
C GLY A 124 6.08 9.01 22.81
N VAL A 125 6.49 7.96 22.12
CA VAL A 125 5.70 7.29 21.06
C VAL A 125 4.58 6.48 21.68
N ASN A 126 3.37 6.63 21.15
CA ASN A 126 2.19 5.87 21.52
C ASN A 126 1.51 5.16 20.35
N THR A 127 2.02 5.34 19.14
CA THR A 127 1.48 4.72 17.93
C THR A 127 2.62 4.22 17.04
N LEU A 128 2.51 2.97 16.60
CA LEU A 128 3.42 2.38 15.62
C LEU A 128 2.75 2.38 14.25
N TYR A 129 3.52 2.71 13.23
CA TYR A 129 3.22 2.40 11.85
C TYR A 129 4.25 1.41 11.32
N LEU A 130 3.82 0.21 10.95
CA LEU A 130 4.69 -0.79 10.34
C LEU A 130 4.57 -0.71 8.82
N ASN A 131 5.70 -0.63 8.11
CA ASN A 131 5.74 -0.95 6.69
C ASN A 131 5.15 -2.35 6.48
N PRO A 132 4.77 -2.75 5.24
CA PRO A 132 4.00 -3.97 5.03
C PRO A 132 4.57 -5.19 5.74
N ILE A 133 3.69 -6.00 6.34
CA ILE A 133 4.05 -7.22 7.06
C ILE A 133 3.43 -8.49 6.46
N ALA A 134 2.58 -8.32 5.44
CA ALA A 134 2.00 -9.44 4.72
C ALA A 134 3.09 -10.24 4.00
N TYR A 135 2.81 -11.54 3.76
CA TYR A 135 3.72 -12.41 3.02
C TYR A 135 4.07 -11.79 1.66
N ALA A 136 5.37 -11.66 1.39
CA ALA A 136 5.90 -11.06 0.18
C ALA A 136 7.33 -11.55 -0.08
N SER A 137 7.79 -11.43 -1.30
CA SER A 137 9.11 -11.91 -1.69
C SER A 137 10.24 -10.97 -1.30
N SER A 138 10.01 -9.66 -1.42
CA SER A 138 11.01 -8.64 -1.09
C SER A 138 11.20 -8.43 0.41
N ASN A 139 12.28 -7.74 0.75
CA ASN A 139 12.53 -7.27 2.11
C ASN A 139 11.57 -6.15 2.55
N HIS A 140 11.11 -5.31 1.62
CA HIS A 140 10.19 -4.18 1.89
C HIS A 140 8.70 -4.57 1.94
N LYS A 141 8.33 -5.70 1.33
CA LYS A 141 6.96 -6.28 1.35
C LYS A 141 5.88 -5.46 0.63
N TYR A 142 6.23 -4.45 -0.18
CA TYR A 142 5.26 -3.75 -1.04
C TYR A 142 4.79 -4.60 -2.21
N ASP A 143 5.38 -5.75 -2.45
CA ASP A 143 5.02 -6.80 -3.40
C ASP A 143 4.23 -7.93 -2.73
N ALA A 144 3.11 -7.62 -2.07
CA ALA A 144 2.34 -8.59 -1.32
C ALA A 144 2.04 -9.86 -2.15
N ALA A 145 2.38 -11.03 -1.58
CA ALA A 145 2.11 -12.33 -2.18
C ALA A 145 0.88 -13.01 -1.56
N ASP A 146 0.56 -12.72 -0.31
CA ASP A 146 -0.70 -13.09 0.35
C ASP A 146 -1.05 -12.06 1.42
N PHE A 147 -2.10 -11.27 1.16
CA PHE A 147 -2.57 -10.22 2.07
C PHE A 147 -3.06 -10.73 3.43
N LYS A 148 -3.47 -12.01 3.52
CA LYS A 148 -4.02 -12.60 4.76
C LYS A 148 -2.99 -13.31 5.62
N ALA A 149 -1.79 -13.53 5.10
CA ALA A 149 -0.70 -14.18 5.80
C ALA A 149 0.34 -13.16 6.28
N ILE A 150 0.80 -13.29 7.52
CA ILE A 150 2.02 -12.60 7.95
C ILE A 150 3.24 -13.28 7.29
N ASP A 151 4.24 -12.49 6.91
CA ASP A 151 5.49 -13.05 6.38
C ASP A 151 6.18 -13.92 7.44
N PRO A 152 6.54 -15.17 7.13
CA PRO A 152 7.15 -16.07 8.11
C PRO A 152 8.51 -15.59 8.64
N MET A 153 9.22 -14.72 7.91
CA MET A 153 10.43 -14.06 8.41
C MET A 153 10.12 -12.99 9.46
N PHE A 154 8.87 -12.50 9.51
CA PHE A 154 8.44 -11.53 10.52
C PHE A 154 7.76 -12.18 11.72
N GLY A 155 7.30 -13.41 11.59
CA GLY A 155 6.68 -14.16 12.68
C GLY A 155 5.45 -14.95 12.26
N THR A 156 4.73 -15.42 13.26
CA THR A 156 3.51 -16.21 13.12
C THR A 156 2.26 -15.39 13.46
N PRO A 157 1.06 -15.82 13.04
CA PRO A 157 -0.20 -15.19 13.44
C PRO A 157 -0.37 -15.12 14.97
N GLU A 158 0.13 -16.09 15.71
CA GLU A 158 0.08 -16.11 17.17
C GLU A 158 1.02 -15.05 17.78
N GLU A 159 2.24 -14.94 17.26
CA GLU A 159 3.20 -13.91 17.69
C GLU A 159 2.65 -12.51 17.42
N PHE A 160 2.06 -12.27 16.23
CA PHE A 160 1.40 -11.00 15.93
C PHE A 160 0.25 -10.70 16.91
N LYS A 161 -0.58 -11.68 17.21
CA LYS A 161 -1.69 -11.54 18.17
C LYS A 161 -1.21 -11.25 19.59
N ASN A 162 -0.07 -11.81 19.99
CA ASN A 162 0.54 -11.52 21.27
C ASN A 162 1.15 -10.12 21.30
N PHE A 163 1.78 -9.69 20.20
CA PHE A 163 2.30 -8.35 20.02
C PHE A 163 1.19 -7.28 20.14
N THR A 164 0.08 -7.44 19.42
CA THR A 164 -1.05 -6.48 19.50
C THR A 164 -1.69 -6.43 20.88
N LYS A 165 -1.78 -7.56 21.59
CA LYS A 165 -2.21 -7.60 23.01
C LYS A 165 -1.25 -6.81 23.90
N GLU A 166 0.04 -6.91 23.67
CA GLU A 166 1.05 -6.16 24.44
C GLU A 166 0.95 -4.66 24.15
N LEU A 167 0.76 -4.25 22.89
CA LEU A 167 0.50 -2.85 22.53
C LEU A 167 -0.74 -2.31 23.26
N LYS A 168 -1.83 -3.07 23.27
CA LYS A 168 -3.07 -2.68 23.97
C LYS A 168 -2.86 -2.49 25.48
N LYS A 169 -2.10 -3.35 26.14
CA LYS A 169 -1.74 -3.19 27.57
C LYS A 169 -0.97 -1.89 27.81
N ARG A 170 -0.13 -1.49 26.85
CA ARG A 170 0.68 -0.27 26.89
C ARG A 170 -0.08 0.97 26.44
N LYS A 171 -1.36 0.84 26.05
CA LYS A 171 -2.19 1.89 25.43
C LYS A 171 -1.54 2.45 24.18
N MET A 172 -0.93 1.59 23.39
CA MET A 172 -0.34 1.93 22.09
C MET A 172 -1.25 1.45 20.97
N HIS A 173 -1.23 2.17 19.86
CA HIS A 173 -1.95 1.86 18.64
C HIS A 173 -1.02 1.31 17.56
N LEU A 174 -1.59 0.57 16.59
CA LEU A 174 -0.87 -0.02 15.49
C LEU A 174 -1.55 0.29 14.15
N ILE A 175 -0.83 0.97 13.27
CA ILE A 175 -1.23 1.22 11.89
C ILE A 175 -0.48 0.22 11.01
N LEU A 176 -1.21 -0.48 10.14
CA LEU A 176 -0.65 -1.38 9.13
C LEU A 176 -0.66 -0.73 7.76
N ASP A 177 0.22 -1.18 6.89
CA ASP A 177 0.32 -0.73 5.50
C ASP A 177 -0.61 -1.56 4.60
N GLY A 178 -1.51 -0.90 3.90
CA GLY A 178 -2.45 -1.47 2.95
C GLY A 178 -2.01 -1.19 1.52
N VAL A 179 -1.31 -2.13 0.91
CA VAL A 179 -0.83 -2.04 -0.47
C VAL A 179 -1.87 -2.69 -1.38
N PHE A 180 -2.93 -1.94 -1.75
CA PHE A 180 -4.06 -2.50 -2.50
C PHE A 180 -4.09 -2.09 -3.98
N ASN A 181 -3.14 -1.26 -4.43
CA ASN A 181 -2.99 -0.89 -5.83
C ASN A 181 -2.37 -2.00 -6.67
N HIS A 182 -1.43 -2.75 -6.12
CA HIS A 182 -0.67 -3.78 -6.82
C HIS A 182 -0.30 -4.94 -5.89
N VAL A 183 0.23 -6.01 -6.47
CA VAL A 183 0.73 -7.19 -5.74
C VAL A 183 2.09 -7.61 -6.30
N GLY A 184 2.73 -8.60 -5.71
CA GLY A 184 3.89 -9.27 -6.31
C GLY A 184 3.51 -10.12 -7.53
N ASP A 185 4.35 -10.17 -8.55
CA ASP A 185 4.13 -11.03 -9.71
C ASP A 185 4.23 -12.52 -9.36
N ASP A 186 4.87 -12.85 -8.25
CA ASP A 186 4.91 -14.20 -7.68
C ASP A 186 3.90 -14.45 -6.55
N SER A 187 2.89 -13.58 -6.44
CA SER A 187 1.77 -13.73 -5.49
C SER A 187 0.82 -14.85 -5.87
N ILE A 188 0.09 -15.37 -4.89
CA ILE A 188 -1.00 -16.34 -5.10
C ILE A 188 -2.10 -15.80 -6.03
N TYR A 189 -2.21 -14.49 -6.18
CA TYR A 189 -3.22 -13.82 -7.00
C TYR A 189 -2.83 -13.76 -8.48
N PHE A 190 -1.54 -13.53 -8.74
CA PHE A 190 -1.01 -13.37 -10.10
C PHE A 190 -0.32 -14.64 -10.59
N ASP A 191 0.55 -15.22 -9.78
CA ASP A 191 1.31 -16.47 -9.99
C ASP A 191 1.99 -16.58 -11.36
N ARG A 192 2.92 -15.67 -11.60
CA ARG A 192 3.74 -15.71 -12.83
C ARG A 192 4.60 -16.96 -12.97
N TYR A 193 4.96 -17.57 -11.83
CA TYR A 193 5.94 -18.65 -11.75
C TYR A 193 5.35 -20.03 -11.51
N GLY A 194 4.02 -20.16 -11.42
CA GLY A 194 3.34 -21.43 -11.17
C GLY A 194 3.69 -22.05 -9.81
N LYS A 195 3.75 -21.23 -8.75
CA LYS A 195 4.18 -21.65 -7.39
C LYS A 195 3.06 -22.27 -6.56
N TYR A 196 1.80 -21.97 -6.90
CA TYR A 196 0.66 -22.27 -6.04
C TYR A 196 -0.28 -23.31 -6.66
N GLU A 197 -0.99 -24.04 -5.81
CA GLU A 197 -2.10 -24.89 -6.24
C GLU A 197 -3.36 -24.08 -6.62
N THR A 198 -3.39 -22.81 -6.21
CA THR A 198 -4.47 -21.88 -6.56
C THR A 198 -4.12 -21.17 -7.85
N VAL A 199 -5.03 -21.23 -8.82
CA VAL A 199 -4.83 -20.62 -10.14
C VAL A 199 -4.72 -19.11 -10.02
N GLY A 200 -3.54 -18.56 -10.36
CA GLY A 200 -3.30 -17.15 -10.47
C GLY A 200 -3.65 -16.59 -11.85
N ALA A 201 -3.71 -15.27 -11.94
CA ALA A 201 -4.15 -14.61 -13.17
C ALA A 201 -3.21 -14.84 -14.35
N TYR A 202 -1.89 -14.74 -14.12
CA TYR A 202 -0.91 -14.89 -15.19
C TYR A 202 -0.89 -16.33 -15.73
N GLU A 203 -0.90 -17.33 -14.85
CA GLU A 203 -0.97 -18.74 -15.23
C GLU A 203 -2.23 -19.02 -16.08
N TYR A 204 -3.39 -18.50 -15.66
CA TYR A 204 -4.65 -18.68 -16.35
C TYR A 204 -4.65 -18.05 -17.74
N TRP A 205 -4.35 -16.75 -17.85
CA TRP A 205 -4.42 -16.04 -19.11
C TRP A 205 -3.31 -16.43 -20.09
N SER A 206 -2.10 -16.71 -19.61
CA SER A 206 -1.01 -17.20 -20.47
C SER A 206 -1.38 -18.57 -21.08
N SER A 207 -2.02 -19.46 -20.31
CA SER A 207 -2.47 -20.74 -20.82
C SER A 207 -3.52 -20.58 -21.92
N ILE A 208 -4.49 -19.67 -21.73
CA ILE A 208 -5.53 -19.35 -22.74
C ILE A 208 -4.88 -18.81 -24.02
N TYR A 209 -4.01 -17.83 -23.88
CA TYR A 209 -3.38 -17.18 -25.03
C TYR A 209 -2.44 -18.12 -25.79
N ASN A 210 -1.72 -19.00 -25.10
CA ASN A 210 -0.93 -20.04 -25.73
C ASN A 210 -1.81 -20.96 -26.59
N LEU A 211 -2.95 -21.43 -26.08
CA LEU A 211 -3.89 -22.26 -26.86
C LEU A 211 -4.43 -21.53 -28.09
N MET A 212 -4.79 -20.26 -27.96
CA MET A 212 -5.27 -19.44 -29.07
C MET A 212 -4.20 -19.17 -30.13
N ASN A 213 -2.94 -18.95 -29.69
CA ASN A 213 -1.83 -18.67 -30.58
C ASN A 213 -1.36 -19.95 -31.31
N ASP A 214 -1.49 -21.12 -30.69
CA ASP A 214 -1.19 -22.40 -31.28
C ASP A 214 -2.28 -22.91 -32.25
N ASN A 215 -3.52 -22.42 -32.06
CA ASN A 215 -4.68 -22.78 -32.89
C ASN A 215 -5.53 -21.56 -33.21
N SER A 216 -5.29 -20.95 -34.38
CA SER A 216 -5.98 -19.75 -34.84
C SER A 216 -7.51 -19.92 -35.05
N ASP A 217 -8.00 -21.16 -35.16
CA ASP A 217 -9.41 -21.43 -35.32
C ASP A 217 -10.17 -21.58 -34.00
N LEU A 218 -9.42 -21.59 -32.88
CA LEU A 218 -9.99 -21.71 -31.54
C LEU A 218 -10.60 -20.36 -31.09
N THR A 219 -11.84 -20.37 -30.67
CA THR A 219 -12.46 -19.18 -30.08
C THR A 219 -11.90 -18.91 -28.68
N LYS A 220 -12.00 -17.67 -28.19
CA LYS A 220 -11.56 -17.34 -26.83
C LYS A 220 -12.37 -18.12 -25.78
N GLU A 221 -13.67 -18.29 -26.03
CA GLU A 221 -14.56 -19.04 -25.15
C GLU A 221 -14.14 -20.52 -25.05
N ASP A 222 -13.84 -21.15 -26.19
CA ASP A 222 -13.37 -22.55 -26.22
C ASP A 222 -11.98 -22.68 -25.53
N ALA A 223 -11.09 -21.72 -25.73
CA ALA A 223 -9.79 -21.70 -25.06
C ALA A 223 -9.92 -21.55 -23.53
N ILE A 224 -10.87 -20.74 -23.07
CA ILE A 224 -11.20 -20.59 -21.64
C ILE A 224 -11.70 -21.92 -21.06
N GLU A 225 -12.65 -22.58 -21.73
CA GLU A 225 -13.18 -23.85 -21.26
C GLU A 225 -12.12 -24.95 -21.19
N GLN A 226 -11.35 -25.14 -22.27
CA GLN A 226 -10.25 -26.09 -22.30
C GLN A 226 -9.18 -25.82 -21.23
N THR A 227 -8.81 -24.55 -21.02
CA THR A 227 -7.85 -24.18 -19.97
C THR A 227 -8.37 -24.51 -18.58
N LYS A 228 -9.64 -24.21 -18.28
CA LYS A 228 -10.27 -24.55 -16.98
C LYS A 228 -10.28 -26.06 -16.75
N GLU A 229 -10.69 -26.84 -17.74
CA GLU A 229 -10.72 -28.30 -17.67
C GLU A 229 -9.29 -28.86 -17.42
N LYS A 230 -8.31 -28.35 -18.14
CA LYS A 230 -6.91 -28.77 -18.01
C LYS A 230 -6.38 -28.48 -16.60
N LEU A 231 -6.51 -27.24 -16.10
CA LEU A 231 -5.99 -26.86 -14.80
C LEU A 231 -6.65 -27.64 -13.66
N LEU A 232 -7.96 -27.88 -13.74
CA LEU A 232 -8.67 -28.73 -12.79
C LEU A 232 -8.19 -30.19 -12.83
N ALA A 233 -7.94 -30.75 -14.04
CA ALA A 233 -7.41 -32.09 -14.20
C ALA A 233 -5.98 -32.24 -13.66
N GLU A 234 -5.20 -31.19 -13.68
CA GLU A 234 -3.86 -31.10 -13.09
C GLU A 234 -3.89 -30.92 -11.55
N GLY A 235 -5.09 -30.81 -10.95
CA GLY A 235 -5.28 -30.70 -9.50
C GLY A 235 -5.26 -29.26 -8.98
N GLN A 236 -5.25 -28.29 -9.86
CA GLN A 236 -5.31 -26.88 -9.51
C GLN A 236 -6.69 -26.48 -8.98
N LYS A 237 -6.76 -25.41 -8.20
CA LYS A 237 -7.98 -24.93 -7.56
C LYS A 237 -8.25 -23.48 -7.95
N PHE A 238 -9.47 -23.18 -8.36
CA PHE A 238 -9.90 -21.80 -8.57
C PHE A 238 -10.36 -21.20 -7.25
N SER A 239 -9.86 -20.00 -6.95
CA SER A 239 -10.34 -19.20 -5.81
C SER A 239 -11.79 -18.78 -6.04
N THR A 240 -12.61 -18.82 -4.98
CA THR A 240 -13.97 -18.26 -4.99
C THR A 240 -13.99 -16.74 -5.19
N TYR A 241 -12.86 -16.08 -5.00
CA TYR A 241 -12.67 -14.64 -5.25
C TYR A 241 -12.16 -14.35 -6.67
N GLY A 242 -12.15 -15.33 -7.57
CA GLY A 242 -11.83 -15.11 -8.98
C GLY A 242 -10.49 -14.43 -9.26
N PHE A 243 -9.41 -14.80 -8.58
CA PHE A 243 -8.08 -14.17 -8.72
C PHE A 243 -7.64 -13.95 -10.17
N HIS A 244 -8.00 -14.90 -11.05
CA HIS A 244 -7.72 -14.83 -12.48
C HIS A 244 -8.38 -13.65 -13.21
N ASN A 245 -9.33 -12.97 -12.59
CA ASN A 245 -10.02 -11.80 -13.16
C ASN A 245 -9.53 -10.46 -12.61
N TRP A 246 -8.62 -10.46 -11.63
CA TRP A 246 -8.23 -9.23 -10.94
C TRP A 246 -7.31 -8.30 -11.74
N PHE A 247 -6.74 -8.80 -12.85
CA PHE A 247 -5.68 -8.12 -13.60
C PHE A 247 -6.03 -7.97 -15.08
N ASN A 248 -5.45 -6.97 -15.73
CA ASN A 248 -5.48 -6.82 -17.17
C ASN A 248 -4.23 -7.46 -17.79
N ILE A 249 -4.42 -8.60 -18.48
CA ILE A 249 -3.35 -9.31 -19.19
C ILE A 249 -3.76 -9.39 -20.66
N GLU A 250 -2.85 -9.00 -21.56
CA GLU A 250 -3.09 -8.90 -23.01
C GLU A 250 -2.47 -10.07 -23.75
N ASN A 251 -3.07 -10.47 -24.89
CA ASN A 251 -2.47 -11.45 -25.80
C ASN A 251 -1.37 -10.82 -26.67
N GLU A 252 -0.38 -10.24 -26.01
CA GLU A 252 0.79 -9.64 -26.63
C GLU A 252 2.02 -10.02 -25.80
N ILE A 253 3.07 -10.53 -26.46
CA ILE A 253 4.31 -10.91 -25.78
C ILE A 253 5.34 -9.79 -25.92
N VAL A 254 5.81 -9.29 -24.80
CA VAL A 254 6.90 -8.30 -24.71
C VAL A 254 8.01 -8.88 -23.84
N ASN A 255 9.24 -8.96 -24.37
CA ASN A 255 10.39 -9.54 -23.68
C ASN A 255 10.16 -10.98 -23.16
N GLY A 256 9.38 -11.78 -23.91
CA GLY A 256 9.10 -13.18 -23.55
C GLY A 256 8.00 -13.37 -22.50
N VAL A 257 7.30 -12.33 -22.14
CA VAL A 257 6.22 -12.33 -21.13
C VAL A 257 4.96 -11.74 -21.75
N TYR A 258 3.77 -12.30 -21.45
CA TYR A 258 2.51 -11.65 -21.80
C TYR A 258 2.42 -10.31 -21.11
N LYS A 259 2.04 -9.28 -21.86
CA LYS A 259 1.93 -7.90 -21.38
C LYS A 259 0.81 -7.76 -20.36
N TYR A 260 1.06 -7.05 -19.30
CA TYR A 260 0.08 -6.68 -18.27
C TYR A 260 0.36 -5.29 -17.73
N GLN A 261 -0.65 -4.72 -17.12
CA GLN A 261 -0.52 -3.44 -16.43
C GLN A 261 0.28 -3.65 -15.15
N ALA A 262 1.29 -2.81 -14.93
CA ALA A 262 2.18 -2.88 -13.78
C ALA A 262 2.53 -1.48 -13.28
N TRP A 263 2.63 -1.34 -11.96
CA TRP A 263 2.88 -0.07 -11.30
C TRP A 263 4.18 0.57 -11.80
N TRP A 264 4.05 1.74 -12.40
CA TRP A 264 5.14 2.47 -13.06
C TRP A 264 5.97 1.65 -14.05
N GLY A 265 5.41 0.58 -14.59
CA GLY A 265 6.08 -0.32 -15.52
C GLY A 265 7.04 -1.33 -14.88
N PHE A 266 7.03 -1.45 -13.55
CA PHE A 266 7.76 -2.51 -12.85
C PHE A 266 7.03 -3.84 -13.00
N ASP A 267 7.58 -4.74 -13.79
CA ASP A 267 6.98 -6.05 -14.08
C ASP A 267 6.84 -6.97 -12.85
N SER A 268 7.54 -6.63 -11.76
CA SER A 268 7.39 -7.30 -10.46
C SER A 268 6.13 -6.89 -9.70
N LEU A 269 5.42 -5.83 -10.13
CA LEU A 269 4.30 -5.21 -9.41
C LEU A 269 3.06 -5.08 -10.31
N PRO A 270 2.41 -6.21 -10.69
CA PRO A 270 1.16 -6.16 -11.46
C PRO A 270 0.08 -5.40 -10.69
N GLU A 271 -0.56 -4.46 -11.40
CA GLU A 271 -1.65 -3.64 -10.85
C GLU A 271 -2.97 -4.38 -10.83
N ILE A 272 -3.70 -4.17 -9.76
CA ILE A 272 -5.09 -4.60 -9.65
C ILE A 272 -5.92 -3.81 -10.66
N LYS A 273 -6.74 -4.51 -11.41
CA LYS A 273 -7.61 -3.92 -12.41
C LYS A 273 -8.59 -2.95 -11.74
N SER A 274 -8.54 -1.71 -12.14
CA SER A 274 -9.54 -0.70 -11.85
C SER A 274 -10.08 -0.12 -13.17
N VAL A 275 -11.27 0.48 -13.12
CA VAL A 275 -11.81 1.24 -14.25
C VAL A 275 -11.63 2.72 -13.91
N PRO A 276 -10.63 3.41 -14.46
CA PRO A 276 -10.39 4.82 -14.14
C PRO A 276 -11.55 5.70 -14.60
N GLY A 277 -12.04 6.57 -13.74
CA GLY A 277 -12.89 7.71 -14.11
C GLY A 277 -14.37 7.45 -14.29
N GLU A 278 -14.88 6.26 -14.03
CA GLU A 278 -16.32 5.97 -14.01
C GLU A 278 -16.76 5.67 -12.57
N ALA A 279 -17.99 6.05 -12.24
CA ALA A 279 -18.60 5.65 -10.97
C ALA A 279 -18.57 4.10 -10.90
N VAL A 280 -17.90 3.58 -9.89
CA VAL A 280 -17.70 2.13 -9.77
C VAL A 280 -18.99 1.52 -9.26
N ASP A 281 -19.61 0.69 -10.09
CA ASP A 281 -20.73 -0.17 -9.69
C ASP A 281 -20.16 -1.52 -9.24
N TYR A 282 -19.94 -1.68 -7.95
CA TYR A 282 -19.38 -2.91 -7.36
C TYR A 282 -20.30 -4.13 -7.51
N ASP A 283 -21.51 -3.97 -8.00
CA ASP A 283 -22.39 -5.07 -8.35
C ASP A 283 -22.17 -5.57 -9.78
N SER A 284 -21.33 -4.90 -10.59
CA SER A 284 -21.02 -5.32 -11.96
C SER A 284 -19.71 -6.12 -12.05
N GLU A 285 -19.67 -7.11 -12.95
CA GLU A 285 -18.48 -7.93 -13.23
C GLU A 285 -17.27 -7.10 -13.73
N LEU A 286 -17.53 -5.89 -14.23
CA LEU A 286 -16.50 -4.99 -14.76
C LEU A 286 -15.68 -4.26 -13.68
N ASN A 287 -16.18 -4.22 -12.44
CA ASN A 287 -15.65 -3.37 -11.38
C ASN A 287 -14.84 -4.13 -10.34
N ASN A 288 -14.31 -5.29 -10.67
CA ASN A 288 -13.46 -6.10 -9.78
C ASN A 288 -14.08 -6.34 -8.40
N LYS A 289 -15.39 -6.66 -8.39
CA LYS A 289 -16.16 -6.93 -7.17
C LYS A 289 -15.52 -8.03 -6.32
N ASP A 290 -14.99 -9.07 -6.93
CA ASP A 290 -14.34 -10.18 -6.23
C ASP A 290 -13.12 -9.70 -5.41
N PHE A 291 -12.37 -8.73 -5.94
CA PHE A 291 -11.29 -8.08 -5.20
C PHE A 291 -11.82 -7.25 -4.02
N ALA A 292 -12.88 -6.47 -4.24
CA ALA A 292 -13.52 -5.69 -3.19
C ALA A 292 -14.09 -6.59 -2.07
N ASP A 293 -14.74 -7.72 -2.42
CA ASP A 293 -15.19 -8.71 -1.45
C ASP A 293 -14.02 -9.24 -0.61
N TYR A 294 -12.92 -9.57 -1.26
CA TYR A 294 -11.71 -10.09 -0.58
C TYR A 294 -11.06 -9.06 0.34
N ILE A 295 -10.99 -7.78 -0.08
CA ILE A 295 -10.33 -6.72 0.69
C ILE A 295 -11.23 -6.17 1.80
N MET A 296 -12.53 -5.91 1.55
CA MET A 296 -13.34 -5.13 2.50
C MET A 296 -14.74 -5.69 2.82
N TYR A 297 -15.48 -6.29 1.86
CA TYR A 297 -16.89 -6.62 2.11
C TYR A 297 -17.07 -7.87 2.94
N ASP A 298 -16.34 -8.94 2.67
CA ASP A 298 -16.49 -10.18 3.40
C ASP A 298 -16.20 -10.00 4.89
N LYS A 299 -16.89 -10.81 5.70
CA LYS A 299 -16.67 -10.84 7.16
C LYS A 299 -15.21 -11.10 7.51
N ASN A 300 -14.56 -11.98 6.75
CA ASN A 300 -13.14 -12.31 6.92
C ASN A 300 -12.28 -11.66 5.82
N SER A 301 -12.67 -10.47 5.38
CA SER A 301 -11.88 -9.68 4.42
C SER A 301 -10.51 -9.35 5.00
N VAL A 302 -9.58 -8.96 4.12
CA VAL A 302 -8.23 -8.58 4.54
C VAL A 302 -8.29 -7.46 5.59
N ALA A 303 -9.01 -6.38 5.28
CA ALA A 303 -9.08 -5.21 6.14
C ALA A 303 -9.65 -5.53 7.54
N LYS A 304 -10.75 -6.27 7.59
CA LYS A 304 -11.42 -6.64 8.86
C LYS A 304 -10.59 -7.64 9.67
N SER A 305 -9.97 -8.63 9.03
CA SER A 305 -9.19 -9.68 9.72
C SER A 305 -7.97 -9.13 10.45
N TRP A 306 -7.28 -8.15 9.88
CA TRP A 306 -6.15 -7.51 10.55
C TRP A 306 -6.60 -6.60 11.69
N LEU A 307 -7.73 -5.87 11.54
CA LEU A 307 -8.33 -5.09 12.64
C LEU A 307 -8.77 -6.01 13.79
N ASP A 308 -9.42 -7.13 13.48
CA ASP A 308 -9.79 -8.16 14.48
C ASP A 308 -8.57 -8.77 15.20
N SER A 309 -7.43 -8.78 14.51
CA SER A 309 -6.16 -9.23 15.08
C SER A 309 -5.45 -8.17 15.94
N GLY A 310 -6.03 -6.96 16.02
CA GLY A 310 -5.62 -5.89 16.92
C GLY A 310 -4.91 -4.70 16.28
N ALA A 311 -4.94 -4.56 14.96
CA ALA A 311 -4.55 -3.32 14.31
C ALA A 311 -5.56 -2.21 14.62
N SER A 312 -5.10 -0.95 14.62
CA SER A 312 -5.92 0.23 14.92
C SER A 312 -6.28 1.02 13.65
N GLY A 313 -5.79 0.62 12.51
CA GLY A 313 -6.07 1.29 11.25
C GLY A 313 -5.09 0.95 10.14
N TRP A 314 -5.30 1.60 9.02
CA TRP A 314 -4.58 1.38 7.78
C TRP A 314 -3.93 2.65 7.27
N ARG A 315 -2.68 2.57 6.86
CA ARG A 315 -2.06 3.49 5.92
C ARG A 315 -2.22 2.89 4.53
N LEU A 316 -2.72 3.65 3.59
CA LEU A 316 -3.02 3.21 2.24
C LEU A 316 -1.91 3.67 1.30
N ASP A 317 -1.18 2.70 0.75
CA ASP A 317 -0.08 2.91 -0.18
C ASP A 317 -0.59 3.47 -1.51
N VAL A 318 0.13 4.48 -2.05
CA VAL A 318 -0.20 5.18 -3.32
C VAL A 318 -1.70 5.43 -3.48
N ALA A 319 -2.32 5.96 -2.43
CA ALA A 319 -3.78 6.01 -2.30
C ALA A 319 -4.47 6.78 -3.43
N ASN A 320 -3.80 7.74 -4.03
CA ASN A 320 -4.30 8.51 -5.18
C ASN A 320 -4.30 7.71 -6.51
N GLU A 321 -3.65 6.56 -6.57
CA GLU A 321 -3.61 5.71 -7.76
C GLU A 321 -4.71 4.64 -7.76
N VAL A 322 -5.40 4.47 -6.62
CA VAL A 322 -6.58 3.60 -6.50
C VAL A 322 -7.85 4.44 -6.64
N ASP A 323 -8.87 3.88 -7.28
CA ASP A 323 -10.14 4.56 -7.50
C ASP A 323 -10.74 5.09 -6.18
N THR A 324 -11.19 6.34 -6.19
CA THR A 324 -11.76 6.99 -5.01
C THR A 324 -13.05 6.34 -4.54
N GLU A 325 -13.86 5.75 -5.44
CA GLU A 325 -15.07 5.01 -5.05
C GLU A 325 -14.71 3.74 -4.26
N PHE A 326 -13.62 3.06 -4.61
CA PHE A 326 -13.12 1.94 -3.81
C PHE A 326 -12.82 2.39 -2.37
N TRP A 327 -12.20 3.56 -2.18
CA TRP A 327 -11.90 4.09 -0.86
C TRP A 327 -13.14 4.58 -0.11
N ARG A 328 -14.17 5.10 -0.79
CA ARG A 328 -15.45 5.44 -0.16
C ARG A 328 -16.13 4.21 0.42
N GLU A 329 -16.21 3.15 -0.35
CA GLU A 329 -16.75 1.88 0.12
C GLU A 329 -15.89 1.26 1.22
N PHE A 330 -14.55 1.30 1.10
CA PHE A 330 -13.63 0.85 2.14
C PHE A 330 -13.86 1.59 3.46
N ARG A 331 -13.99 2.93 3.42
CA ARG A 331 -14.34 3.73 4.59
C ARG A 331 -15.68 3.32 5.18
N LYS A 332 -16.71 3.23 4.37
CA LYS A 332 -18.05 2.86 4.77
C LYS A 332 -18.08 1.51 5.48
N GLU A 333 -17.41 0.50 4.92
CA GLU A 333 -17.30 -0.82 5.51
C GLU A 333 -16.56 -0.85 6.85
N LEU A 334 -15.51 -0.09 6.99
CA LEU A 334 -14.71 -0.08 8.22
C LEU A 334 -15.27 0.81 9.32
N LYS A 335 -15.98 1.91 8.98
CA LYS A 335 -16.50 2.87 9.96
C LYS A 335 -17.86 2.49 10.56
N THR A 336 -18.59 1.54 9.99
CA THR A 336 -19.99 1.26 10.35
C THR A 336 -20.19 0.46 11.64
N ASN A 337 -19.21 -0.27 12.16
CA ASN A 337 -19.45 -1.29 13.20
C ASN A 337 -18.43 -1.33 14.34
N GLU A 338 -17.47 -0.43 14.44
CA GLU A 338 -16.37 -0.56 15.37
C GLU A 338 -16.55 0.33 16.63
N LYS A 339 -16.19 -0.23 17.79
CA LYS A 339 -16.23 0.50 19.08
C LYS A 339 -15.14 1.57 19.19
N GLU A 340 -14.00 1.33 18.53
CA GLU A 340 -12.93 2.30 18.29
C GLU A 340 -12.81 2.44 16.78
N GLU A 341 -13.11 3.61 16.25
CA GLU A 341 -13.04 3.85 14.81
C GLU A 341 -11.61 3.60 14.30
N PRO A 342 -11.42 2.69 13.32
CA PRO A 342 -10.12 2.48 12.74
C PRO A 342 -9.67 3.71 11.96
N LEU A 343 -8.38 4.02 11.99
CA LEU A 343 -7.79 5.08 11.18
C LEU A 343 -7.72 4.65 9.72
N ILE A 344 -8.03 5.59 8.83
CA ILE A 344 -7.76 5.49 7.40
C ILE A 344 -6.83 6.64 7.02
N LEU A 345 -5.56 6.31 6.79
CA LEU A 345 -4.49 7.27 6.50
C LEU A 345 -4.06 7.10 5.05
N GLY A 346 -4.29 8.09 4.18
CA GLY A 346 -3.85 8.05 2.80
C GLY A 346 -2.39 8.47 2.62
N GLU A 347 -1.67 7.79 1.73
CA GLU A 347 -0.43 8.34 1.21
C GLU A 347 -0.74 9.21 0.00
N ILE A 348 -0.66 10.52 0.17
CA ILE A 348 -0.79 11.52 -0.89
C ILE A 348 0.44 12.42 -0.83
N TRP A 349 1.15 12.54 -1.94
CA TRP A 349 2.44 13.25 -1.98
C TRP A 349 2.29 14.76 -2.10
N ASP A 350 1.22 15.21 -2.76
CA ASP A 350 0.93 16.62 -3.02
C ASP A 350 -0.23 17.13 -2.16
N ASP A 351 -0.97 18.09 -2.66
CA ASP A 351 -2.18 18.60 -2.02
C ASP A 351 -3.24 17.50 -1.91
N ALA A 352 -3.76 17.33 -0.70
CA ALA A 352 -4.77 16.31 -0.39
C ALA A 352 -6.13 16.90 -0.05
N SER A 353 -6.38 18.19 -0.31
CA SER A 353 -7.62 18.87 0.08
C SER A 353 -8.88 18.18 -0.48
N GLU A 354 -8.84 17.68 -1.70
CA GLU A 354 -9.94 16.95 -2.32
C GLU A 354 -10.28 15.61 -1.65
N TYR A 355 -9.37 15.06 -0.86
CA TYR A 355 -9.56 13.79 -0.15
C TYR A 355 -10.10 13.96 1.28
N PHE A 356 -10.28 15.21 1.74
CA PHE A 356 -10.79 15.55 3.08
C PHE A 356 -12.24 16.03 3.10
N LEU A 357 -13.04 15.63 2.12
CA LEU A 357 -14.44 16.01 2.05
C LEU A 357 -15.34 15.23 3.04
N GLY A 358 -14.81 14.24 3.73
CA GLY A 358 -15.46 13.47 4.77
C GLY A 358 -15.78 12.02 4.39
N ASP A 359 -15.55 11.65 3.16
CA ASP A 359 -15.94 10.37 2.56
C ASP A 359 -14.76 9.43 2.22
N LEU A 360 -13.50 9.91 2.33
CA LEU A 360 -12.32 9.15 1.97
C LEU A 360 -11.41 8.89 3.18
N TYR A 361 -10.39 9.71 3.41
CA TYR A 361 -9.41 9.48 4.47
C TYR A 361 -9.68 10.30 5.73
N ASP A 362 -9.20 9.83 6.88
CA ASP A 362 -9.22 10.60 8.13
C ASP A 362 -8.02 11.55 8.22
N SER A 363 -6.93 11.18 7.55
CA SER A 363 -5.67 11.90 7.57
C SER A 363 -4.80 11.48 6.38
N VAL A 364 -3.73 12.23 6.12
CA VAL A 364 -2.69 11.89 5.16
C VAL A 364 -1.31 11.99 5.79
N MET A 365 -0.29 11.41 5.14
CA MET A 365 1.11 11.47 5.60
C MET A 365 1.72 12.87 5.57
N ASN A 366 1.02 13.85 5.02
CA ASN A 366 1.35 15.28 4.97
C ASN A 366 2.80 15.57 4.53
N TYR A 367 3.12 15.17 3.31
CA TYR A 367 4.45 15.41 2.72
C TYR A 367 4.76 16.91 2.55
N ARG A 368 3.74 17.77 2.42
CA ARG A 368 3.88 19.23 2.37
C ARG A 368 4.51 19.75 3.67
N PHE A 369 3.97 19.32 4.84
CA PHE A 369 4.56 19.66 6.14
C PHE A 369 6.01 19.16 6.25
N ARG A 370 6.26 17.91 5.86
CA ARG A 370 7.61 17.33 5.85
C ARG A 370 8.57 18.15 4.99
N GLY A 371 8.13 18.53 3.79
CA GLY A 371 8.90 19.36 2.86
C GLY A 371 9.28 20.70 3.48
N ALA A 372 8.31 21.41 4.07
CA ALA A 372 8.51 22.68 4.75
C ALA A 372 9.55 22.58 5.87
N MET A 373 9.45 21.56 6.72
CA MET A 373 10.39 21.35 7.83
C MET A 373 11.81 21.03 7.36
N ILE A 374 11.95 20.17 6.35
CA ILE A 374 13.27 19.82 5.80
C ILE A 374 13.92 21.04 5.13
N ASP A 375 13.17 21.82 4.36
CA ASP A 375 13.69 23.02 3.70
C ASP A 375 14.14 24.07 4.72
N TYR A 376 13.34 24.29 5.77
CA TYR A 376 13.72 25.17 6.87
C TYR A 376 15.03 24.72 7.55
N LEU A 377 15.14 23.45 7.90
CA LEU A 377 16.30 22.92 8.61
C LEU A 377 17.58 22.89 7.76
N LYS A 378 17.44 22.58 6.47
CA LYS A 378 18.60 22.50 5.55
C LYS A 378 19.06 23.85 5.05
N ASN A 379 18.13 24.71 4.68
CA ASN A 379 18.40 25.92 3.91
C ASN A 379 18.15 27.20 4.70
N GLY A 380 17.55 27.12 5.91
CA GLY A 380 17.18 28.29 6.72
C GLY A 380 16.04 29.10 6.09
N ASN A 381 15.27 28.51 5.17
CA ASN A 381 14.19 29.17 4.45
C ASN A 381 12.94 29.31 5.32
N ALA A 382 12.96 30.25 6.28
CA ALA A 382 11.85 30.47 7.19
C ALA A 382 10.58 30.97 6.46
N LYS A 383 10.73 31.83 5.44
CA LYS A 383 9.59 32.36 4.68
C LYS A 383 8.91 31.25 3.87
N GLY A 384 9.66 30.43 3.16
CA GLY A 384 9.10 29.31 2.41
C GLY A 384 8.42 28.26 3.32
N ALA A 385 8.98 28.00 4.51
CA ALA A 385 8.35 27.12 5.49
C ALA A 385 7.03 27.71 6.01
N GLU A 386 6.99 29.03 6.31
CA GLU A 386 5.78 29.73 6.73
C GLU A 386 4.69 29.64 5.64
N ASP A 387 5.03 29.91 4.39
CA ASP A 387 4.09 29.89 3.26
C ASP A 387 3.50 28.49 3.07
N GLN A 388 4.33 27.43 3.07
CA GLN A 388 3.88 26.06 2.95
C GLN A 388 3.00 25.62 4.14
N LEU A 389 3.31 26.03 5.36
CA LEU A 389 2.48 25.74 6.53
C LEU A 389 1.14 26.47 6.46
N ASN A 390 1.14 27.73 6.03
CA ASN A 390 -0.10 28.49 5.84
C ASN A 390 -1.00 27.82 4.80
N ALA A 391 -0.44 27.35 3.68
CA ALA A 391 -1.18 26.61 2.68
C ALA A 391 -1.82 25.33 3.26
N VAL A 392 -1.09 24.56 4.07
CA VAL A 392 -1.66 23.37 4.75
C VAL A 392 -2.81 23.76 5.69
N PHE A 393 -2.68 24.85 6.45
CA PHE A 393 -3.74 25.31 7.35
C PHE A 393 -4.96 25.87 6.63
N GLU A 394 -4.78 26.41 5.42
CA GLU A 394 -5.87 26.96 4.61
C GLU A 394 -6.63 25.86 3.87
N ASP A 395 -5.91 24.91 3.29
CA ASP A 395 -6.48 23.89 2.41
C ASP A 395 -7.14 22.74 3.18
N TYR A 396 -6.64 22.39 4.37
CA TYR A 396 -7.09 21.19 5.09
C TYR A 396 -8.09 21.50 6.20
N PRO A 397 -9.08 20.62 6.44
CA PRO A 397 -10.00 20.75 7.57
C PRO A 397 -9.27 20.80 8.91
N GLN A 398 -9.77 21.62 9.86
CA GLN A 398 -9.20 21.81 11.21
C GLN A 398 -9.80 20.85 12.24
#